data_912adbd8de02ce6c8b53a9230b3e0055
#
_entry.id   912adbd8de02ce6c8b53a9230b3e0055
#
_cell.length_a   1.000
_cell.length_b   1.000
_cell.length_c   1.000
_cell.angle_alpha   90.00
_cell.angle_beta   90.00
_cell.angle_gamma   90.00
#
_symmetry.space_group_name_H-M   'P 1'
#
loop_
_entity.id
_entity.type
_entity.pdbx_description
1 polymer ?
#
loop_
_entity_poly.entity_id
_entity_poly.type
_entity_poly.pdbx_seq_one_letter_code
_entity_poly.pdbx_strand_id
1 'polypeptide(L)'
;MADLIDASTAEAARCALRSLQGEFSQRIGAMVRALTELRMLVEATLDFPEEEVEYLEQARAQDKLADLRRQLAAVLAASRQGSLLREGIHVVIAGEPNVGKSSLMNCLAGEELAIVTDIPGTTRDAIRQTINVHGVPLHMVDTAGLREPKDKVEKIGISKTWDEISKANLVLWVSAANCPETRIADPVVEARLPKGVPQIMVINKIDLCGQKPATYAGEKATEVALSAKTGAGIELLRNAMLEAVGWGGSGEEGLFMARERHLQALQTAQAHVEQASASMPQLELFAEELRLAQGALASITGEFTADDLLGEIFSRFCIGK
;
A
#
# COMPACT_ATOMS: atom_id res chain seq x y z
N MET A 1 -1.14 -14.76 13.68
CA MET A 1 -0.05 -15.13 14.62
C MET A 1 1.32 -14.83 13.99
N ALA A 2 1.66 -15.33 12.78
CA ALA A 2 2.92 -15.02 12.13
C ALA A 2 3.17 -13.50 12.03
N ASP A 3 2.21 -12.76 11.50
CA ASP A 3 2.31 -11.30 11.32
C ASP A 3 2.55 -10.53 12.65
N LEU A 4 2.15 -11.09 13.79
CA LEU A 4 2.41 -10.50 15.11
C LEU A 4 3.85 -10.77 15.59
N ILE A 5 4.38 -11.95 15.25
CA ILE A 5 5.76 -12.34 15.59
C ILE A 5 6.74 -11.57 14.71
N ASP A 6 6.39 -11.34 13.43
CA ASP A 6 7.22 -10.66 12.44
C ASP A 6 7.12 -9.12 12.52
N ALA A 7 6.26 -8.58 13.40
CA ALA A 7 6.05 -7.15 13.52
C ALA A 7 7.31 -6.44 14.02
N SER A 8 7.89 -5.59 13.18
CA SER A 8 9.11 -4.82 13.48
C SER A 8 8.85 -3.49 14.19
N THR A 9 7.58 -3.04 14.29
CA THR A 9 7.17 -1.78 14.92
C THR A 9 5.94 -1.99 15.81
N ALA A 10 5.73 -1.10 16.78
CA ALA A 10 4.55 -1.14 17.66
C ALA A 10 3.24 -0.98 16.86
N GLU A 11 3.24 -0.15 15.81
CA GLU A 11 2.07 0.04 14.93
C GLU A 11 1.76 -1.22 14.14
N ALA A 12 2.79 -1.89 13.59
CA ALA A 12 2.63 -3.18 12.92
C ALA A 12 2.05 -4.24 13.88
N ALA A 13 2.54 -4.30 15.13
CA ALA A 13 2.02 -5.24 16.13
C ALA A 13 0.55 -4.97 16.48
N ARG A 14 0.15 -3.70 16.65
CA ARG A 14 -1.26 -3.32 16.88
C ARG A 14 -2.15 -3.71 15.71
N CYS A 15 -1.70 -3.44 14.48
CA CYS A 15 -2.41 -3.80 13.26
C CYS A 15 -2.58 -5.33 13.13
N ALA A 16 -1.53 -6.11 13.45
CA ALA A 16 -1.58 -7.57 13.48
C ALA A 16 -2.58 -8.09 14.52
N LEU A 17 -2.61 -7.49 15.70
CA LEU A 17 -3.55 -7.88 16.77
C LEU A 17 -5.00 -7.64 16.35
N ARG A 18 -5.34 -6.50 15.76
CA ARG A 18 -6.68 -6.20 15.22
C ARG A 18 -7.09 -7.20 14.13
N SER A 19 -6.16 -7.56 13.24
CA SER A 19 -6.39 -8.57 12.21
C SER A 19 -6.68 -9.96 12.82
N LEU A 20 -6.02 -10.32 13.92
CA LEU A 20 -6.29 -11.53 14.68
C LEU A 20 -7.66 -11.53 15.37
N GLN A 21 -8.16 -10.37 15.77
CA GLN A 21 -9.50 -10.20 16.35
C GLN A 21 -10.61 -10.34 15.32
N GLY A 22 -10.27 -10.50 14.03
CA GLY A 22 -11.22 -10.74 12.94
C GLY A 22 -11.95 -9.49 12.44
N GLU A 23 -11.52 -8.29 12.82
CA GLU A 23 -12.16 -7.03 12.43
C GLU A 23 -12.22 -6.87 10.90
N PHE A 24 -11.15 -7.22 10.19
CA PHE A 24 -11.12 -7.23 8.73
C PHE A 24 -12.17 -8.16 8.13
N SER A 25 -12.25 -9.41 8.62
CA SER A 25 -13.23 -10.40 8.15
C SER A 25 -14.67 -9.96 8.44
N GLN A 26 -14.92 -9.31 9.57
CA GLN A 26 -16.24 -8.77 9.90
C GLN A 26 -16.67 -7.67 8.92
N ARG A 27 -15.76 -6.77 8.54
CA ARG A 27 -16.05 -5.72 7.54
C ARG A 27 -16.31 -6.32 6.16
N ILE A 28 -15.49 -7.29 5.72
CA ILE A 28 -15.72 -8.01 4.46
C ILE A 28 -17.08 -8.71 4.48
N GLY A 29 -17.41 -9.45 5.54
CA GLY A 29 -18.69 -10.13 5.69
C GLY A 29 -19.89 -9.17 5.68
N ALA A 30 -19.75 -7.97 6.26
CA ALA A 30 -20.78 -6.94 6.18
C ALA A 30 -21.01 -6.46 4.73
N MET A 31 -19.94 -6.23 3.96
CA MET A 31 -20.06 -5.84 2.55
C MET A 31 -20.63 -6.97 1.67
N VAL A 32 -20.25 -8.22 1.93
CA VAL A 32 -20.85 -9.39 1.24
C VAL A 32 -22.35 -9.47 1.49
N ARG A 33 -22.81 -9.30 2.74
CA ARG A 33 -24.23 -9.25 3.08
C ARG A 33 -24.95 -8.10 2.36
N ALA A 34 -24.36 -6.89 2.36
CA ALA A 34 -24.95 -5.74 1.67
C ALA A 34 -25.08 -5.99 0.15
N LEU A 35 -24.08 -6.64 -0.48
CA LEU A 35 -24.16 -7.06 -1.89
C LEU A 35 -25.24 -8.11 -2.11
N THR A 36 -25.37 -9.10 -1.22
CA THR A 36 -26.42 -10.12 -1.28
C THR A 36 -27.81 -9.46 -1.24
N GLU A 37 -28.04 -8.54 -0.29
CA GLU A 37 -29.30 -7.83 -0.17
C GLU A 37 -29.62 -7.00 -1.42
N LEU A 38 -28.60 -6.33 -2.00
CA LEU A 38 -28.77 -5.55 -3.21
C LEU A 38 -29.08 -6.45 -4.41
N ARG A 39 -28.41 -7.59 -4.55
CA ARG A 39 -28.70 -8.59 -5.59
C ARG A 39 -30.13 -9.13 -5.49
N MET A 40 -30.54 -9.51 -4.28
CA MET A 40 -31.90 -9.99 -4.06
C MET A 40 -32.95 -8.96 -4.51
N LEU A 41 -32.72 -7.67 -4.25
CA LEU A 41 -33.61 -6.60 -4.70
C LEU A 41 -33.67 -6.53 -6.23
N VAL A 42 -32.52 -6.64 -6.92
CA VAL A 42 -32.43 -6.59 -8.37
C VAL A 42 -33.06 -7.83 -9.02
N GLU A 43 -32.77 -9.02 -8.50
CA GLU A 43 -33.33 -10.28 -8.98
C GLU A 43 -34.86 -10.32 -8.81
N ALA A 44 -35.38 -9.81 -7.68
CA ALA A 44 -36.82 -9.68 -7.48
C ALA A 44 -37.49 -8.74 -8.52
N THR A 45 -36.81 -7.63 -8.87
CA THR A 45 -37.30 -6.71 -9.90
C THR A 45 -37.29 -7.32 -11.29
N LEU A 46 -36.34 -8.19 -11.60
CA LEU A 46 -36.24 -8.92 -12.87
C LEU A 46 -37.34 -10.00 -12.99
N ASP A 47 -37.63 -10.68 -11.88
CA ASP A 47 -38.63 -11.77 -11.87
C ASP A 47 -40.09 -11.28 -11.85
N PHE A 48 -40.34 -10.06 -11.33
CA PHE A 48 -41.69 -9.49 -11.17
C PHE A 48 -41.79 -8.09 -11.80
N PRO A 49 -41.70 -7.96 -13.13
CA PRO A 49 -41.66 -6.66 -13.81
C PRO A 49 -42.99 -5.89 -13.82
N GLU A 50 -44.11 -6.51 -13.41
CA GLU A 50 -45.46 -5.91 -13.45
C GLU A 50 -45.84 -5.15 -12.15
N GLU A 51 -45.06 -5.19 -11.11
CA GLU A 51 -45.35 -4.48 -9.86
C GLU A 51 -44.80 -3.05 -9.90
N GLU A 52 -45.65 -2.03 -9.63
CA GLU A 52 -45.29 -0.59 -9.62
C GLU A 52 -44.24 -0.17 -8.55
N VAL A 53 -43.34 -1.07 -8.17
CA VAL A 53 -42.37 -0.89 -7.10
C VAL A 53 -41.10 -0.18 -7.60
N GLU A 54 -40.99 0.07 -8.92
CA GLU A 54 -39.76 0.42 -9.62
C GLU A 54 -38.99 1.65 -9.11
N TYR A 55 -39.67 2.74 -8.75
CA TYR A 55 -38.99 4.00 -8.45
C TYR A 55 -38.40 4.09 -7.03
N LEU A 56 -39.08 3.56 -6.04
CA LEU A 56 -38.61 3.57 -4.65
C LEU A 56 -37.51 2.55 -4.44
N GLU A 57 -37.55 1.43 -5.16
CA GLU A 57 -36.53 0.39 -5.09
C GLU A 57 -35.26 0.78 -5.87
N GLN A 58 -35.39 1.46 -7.00
CA GLN A 58 -34.25 2.01 -7.72
C GLN A 58 -33.47 3.04 -6.90
N ALA A 59 -34.18 3.97 -6.22
CA ALA A 59 -33.53 4.93 -5.32
C ALA A 59 -32.81 4.24 -4.16
N ARG A 60 -33.44 3.21 -3.56
CA ARG A 60 -32.83 2.41 -2.51
C ARG A 60 -31.60 1.62 -3.01
N ALA A 61 -31.64 1.10 -4.22
CA ALA A 61 -30.51 0.40 -4.84
C ALA A 61 -29.35 1.35 -5.09
N GLN A 62 -29.61 2.58 -5.54
CA GLN A 62 -28.57 3.62 -5.73
C GLN A 62 -27.91 4.00 -4.42
N ASP A 63 -28.68 4.25 -3.36
CA ASP A 63 -28.15 4.60 -2.05
C ASP A 63 -27.32 3.47 -1.44
N LYS A 64 -27.81 2.23 -1.53
CA LYS A 64 -27.08 1.04 -1.07
C LYS A 64 -25.76 0.85 -1.84
N LEU A 65 -25.77 1.04 -3.15
CA LEU A 65 -24.58 0.94 -3.99
C LEU A 65 -23.56 2.05 -3.65
N ALA A 66 -24.03 3.28 -3.46
CA ALA A 66 -23.20 4.41 -3.08
C ALA A 66 -22.54 4.19 -1.70
N ASP A 67 -23.29 3.64 -0.76
CA ASP A 67 -22.75 3.29 0.57
C ASP A 67 -21.72 2.17 0.49
N LEU A 68 -22.00 1.12 -0.27
CA LEU A 68 -21.06 0.01 -0.51
C LEU A 68 -19.76 0.51 -1.15
N ARG A 69 -19.83 1.41 -2.13
CA ARG A 69 -18.65 2.04 -2.75
C ARG A 69 -17.79 2.78 -1.71
N ARG A 70 -18.41 3.55 -0.82
CA ARG A 70 -17.70 4.26 0.25
C ARG A 70 -17.02 3.29 1.22
N GLN A 71 -17.72 2.25 1.66
CA GLN A 71 -17.19 1.24 2.56
C GLN A 71 -16.00 0.50 1.92
N LEU A 72 -16.16 0.09 0.66
CA LEU A 72 -15.11 -0.62 -0.08
C LEU A 72 -13.86 0.25 -0.28
N ALA A 73 -14.04 1.52 -0.64
CA ALA A 73 -12.93 2.47 -0.76
C ALA A 73 -12.19 2.67 0.57
N ALA A 74 -12.93 2.80 1.69
CA ALA A 74 -12.35 2.94 3.02
C ALA A 74 -11.56 1.69 3.44
N VAL A 75 -12.13 0.48 3.24
CA VAL A 75 -11.45 -0.78 3.55
C VAL A 75 -10.22 -0.98 2.67
N LEU A 76 -10.27 -0.65 1.39
CA LEU A 76 -9.14 -0.73 0.48
C LEU A 76 -8.01 0.22 0.89
N ALA A 77 -8.32 1.45 1.25
CA ALA A 77 -7.36 2.44 1.73
C ALA A 77 -6.68 1.96 3.04
N ALA A 78 -7.46 1.51 4.02
CA ALA A 78 -6.96 0.97 5.29
C ALA A 78 -6.09 -0.28 5.08
N SER A 79 -6.48 -1.16 4.14
CA SER A 79 -5.73 -2.37 3.79
C SER A 79 -4.41 -2.06 3.10
N ARG A 80 -4.35 -1.06 2.21
CA ARG A 80 -3.10 -0.59 1.59
C ARG A 80 -2.12 -0.07 2.62
N GLN A 81 -2.58 0.75 3.55
CA GLN A 81 -1.73 1.25 4.63
C GLN A 81 -1.27 0.13 5.58
N GLY A 82 -2.15 -0.81 5.90
CA GLY A 82 -1.78 -1.98 6.70
C GLY A 82 -0.75 -2.89 6.03
N SER A 83 -0.74 -2.99 4.69
CA SER A 83 0.30 -3.73 3.97
C SER A 83 1.66 -3.05 4.04
N LEU A 84 1.72 -1.71 4.04
CA LEU A 84 2.97 -0.96 4.26
C LEU A 84 3.56 -1.21 5.65
N LEU A 85 2.71 -1.36 6.68
CA LEU A 85 3.17 -1.71 8.03
C LEU A 85 3.70 -3.15 8.10
N ARG A 86 3.13 -4.07 7.32
CA ARG A 86 3.50 -5.47 7.31
C ARG A 86 4.78 -5.75 6.52
N GLU A 87 4.83 -5.25 5.30
CA GLU A 87 5.91 -5.55 4.34
C GLU A 87 7.07 -4.58 4.44
N GLY A 88 6.80 -3.42 5.06
CA GLY A 88 7.73 -2.30 5.03
C GLY A 88 7.78 -1.63 3.66
N ILE A 89 8.52 -0.53 3.59
CA ILE A 89 8.73 0.23 2.36
C ILE A 89 10.18 0.01 1.92
N HIS A 90 10.38 -0.53 0.71
CA HIS A 90 11.70 -0.67 0.12
C HIS A 90 12.15 0.66 -0.48
N VAL A 91 13.16 1.28 0.13
CA VAL A 91 13.69 2.59 -0.25
C VAL A 91 15.09 2.41 -0.84
N VAL A 92 15.23 2.71 -2.12
CA VAL A 92 16.52 2.71 -2.81
C VAL A 92 17.18 4.08 -2.67
N ILE A 93 18.42 4.10 -2.20
CA ILE A 93 19.23 5.32 -2.13
C ILE A 93 20.28 5.27 -3.25
N ALA A 94 20.18 6.19 -4.18
CA ALA A 94 21.08 6.29 -5.32
C ALA A 94 21.67 7.70 -5.45
N GLY A 95 22.77 7.82 -6.15
CA GLY A 95 23.47 9.09 -6.39
C GLY A 95 24.97 8.90 -6.46
N GLU A 96 25.66 9.96 -6.86
CA GLU A 96 27.11 9.98 -7.04
C GLU A 96 27.91 9.66 -5.75
N PRO A 97 29.19 9.28 -5.85
CA PRO A 97 30.04 9.16 -4.69
C PRO A 97 30.16 10.47 -3.92
N ASN A 98 30.36 10.36 -2.62
CA ASN A 98 30.61 11.48 -1.72
C ASN A 98 29.49 12.53 -1.61
N VAL A 99 28.30 12.32 -2.18
CA VAL A 99 27.12 13.17 -1.95
C VAL A 99 26.54 13.02 -0.54
N GLY A 100 26.94 11.99 0.20
CA GLY A 100 26.57 11.77 1.60
C GLY A 100 25.48 10.74 1.80
N LYS A 101 25.32 9.74 0.93
CA LYS A 101 24.33 8.65 1.08
C LYS A 101 24.45 7.91 2.42
N SER A 102 25.62 7.45 2.79
CA SER A 102 25.86 6.75 4.06
C SER A 102 25.60 7.65 5.28
N SER A 103 25.95 8.94 5.18
CA SER A 103 25.63 9.92 6.24
C SER A 103 24.12 10.12 6.38
N LEU A 104 23.39 10.15 5.25
CA LEU A 104 21.93 10.25 5.24
C LEU A 104 21.30 9.00 5.86
N MET A 105 21.76 7.81 5.48
CA MET A 105 21.28 6.55 6.09
C MET A 105 21.51 6.54 7.60
N ASN A 106 22.71 6.89 8.06
CA ASN A 106 23.04 6.95 9.47
C ASN A 106 22.17 7.99 10.22
N CYS A 107 21.91 9.13 9.60
CA CYS A 107 21.10 10.18 10.20
C CYS A 107 19.61 9.75 10.28
N LEU A 108 19.10 9.06 9.26
CA LEU A 108 17.75 8.50 9.28
C LEU A 108 17.61 7.38 10.32
N ALA A 109 18.66 6.57 10.53
CA ALA A 109 18.72 5.47 11.50
C ALA A 109 18.96 5.93 12.95
N GLY A 110 19.48 7.13 13.14
CA GLY A 110 20.12 7.55 14.38
C GLY A 110 19.22 7.72 15.62
N GLU A 111 17.90 7.66 15.51
CA GLU A 111 16.99 7.78 16.65
C GLU A 111 16.00 6.62 16.79
N GLU A 112 15.75 5.84 15.72
CA GLU A 112 14.74 4.79 15.73
C GLU A 112 15.21 3.56 14.93
N LEU A 113 16.25 2.86 15.39
CA LEU A 113 16.53 1.51 14.92
C LEU A 113 15.30 0.65 15.20
N ALA A 114 14.64 0.16 14.15
CA ALA A 114 13.65 -0.89 14.29
C ALA A 114 14.29 -2.05 15.06
N ILE A 115 13.53 -2.72 15.91
CA ILE A 115 14.01 -3.89 16.66
C ILE A 115 14.37 -4.95 15.62
N VAL A 116 15.63 -4.94 15.20
CA VAL A 116 16.18 -6.02 14.39
C VAL A 116 16.41 -7.17 15.35
N THR A 117 15.59 -8.22 15.23
CA THR A 117 15.96 -9.50 15.82
C THR A 117 17.22 -9.98 15.10
N ASP A 118 18.36 -9.93 15.79
CA ASP A 118 19.62 -10.53 15.35
C ASP A 118 19.41 -12.04 15.23
N ILE A 119 18.96 -12.50 14.07
CA ILE A 119 19.04 -13.90 13.71
C ILE A 119 20.45 -14.11 13.18
N PRO A 120 21.34 -14.85 13.91
CA PRO A 120 22.70 -15.08 13.47
C PRO A 120 22.68 -15.85 12.15
N GLY A 121 23.19 -15.23 11.07
CA GLY A 121 23.30 -15.85 9.74
C GLY A 121 22.83 -15.00 8.57
N THR A 122 22.12 -13.88 8.78
CA THR A 122 21.61 -13.01 7.71
C THR A 122 22.50 -11.81 7.38
N THR A 123 23.60 -11.61 8.08
CA THR A 123 24.49 -10.42 8.01
C THR A 123 25.43 -10.38 6.79
N ARG A 124 25.26 -11.26 5.78
CA ARG A 124 26.02 -11.21 4.51
C ARG A 124 25.17 -10.86 3.29
N ASP A 125 23.89 -10.57 3.47
CA ASP A 125 23.01 -10.15 2.40
C ASP A 125 23.04 -8.62 2.28
N ALA A 126 22.89 -8.10 1.06
CA ALA A 126 22.97 -6.71 0.64
C ALA A 126 22.49 -5.75 1.74
N ILE A 127 23.32 -4.79 2.12
CA ILE A 127 23.20 -3.91 3.29
C ILE A 127 21.76 -3.40 3.40
N ARG A 128 20.94 -4.12 4.12
CA ARG A 128 19.57 -3.70 4.49
C ARG A 128 19.62 -3.15 5.90
N GLN A 129 19.46 -1.86 6.02
CA GLN A 129 19.17 -1.25 7.31
C GLN A 129 17.66 -1.00 7.37
N THR A 130 16.98 -1.61 8.33
CA THR A 130 15.57 -1.31 8.58
C THR A 130 15.49 -0.20 9.60
N ILE A 131 14.85 0.90 9.24
CA ILE A 131 14.59 2.03 10.12
C ILE A 131 13.09 2.17 10.35
N ASN A 132 12.69 2.76 11.47
CA ASN A 132 11.30 3.08 11.75
C ASN A 132 11.06 4.57 11.48
N VAL A 133 10.10 4.90 10.63
CA VAL A 133 9.69 6.28 10.39
C VAL A 133 8.21 6.42 10.70
N HIS A 134 7.87 7.09 11.79
CA HIS A 134 6.50 7.29 12.27
C HIS A 134 5.68 5.98 12.36
N GLY A 135 6.31 4.91 12.82
CA GLY A 135 5.69 3.59 12.97
C GLY A 135 5.76 2.70 11.74
N VAL A 136 6.22 3.21 10.60
CA VAL A 136 6.35 2.46 9.34
C VAL A 136 7.78 1.93 9.18
N PRO A 137 8.00 0.62 8.96
CA PRO A 137 9.32 0.08 8.71
C PRO A 137 9.78 0.42 7.29
N LEU A 138 10.98 1.01 7.15
CA LEU A 138 11.62 1.30 5.87
C LEU A 138 12.87 0.44 5.71
N HIS A 139 12.92 -0.31 4.63
CA HIS A 139 14.06 -1.16 4.24
C HIS A 139 14.95 -0.39 3.29
N MET A 140 16.06 0.14 3.82
CA MET A 140 17.00 0.96 3.05
C MET A 140 17.95 0.10 2.24
N VAL A 141 18.03 0.36 0.94
CA VAL A 141 18.92 -0.33 -0.01
C VAL A 141 19.92 0.68 -0.57
N ASP A 142 21.20 0.54 -0.23
CA ASP A 142 22.26 1.42 -0.74
C ASP A 142 22.82 0.90 -2.07
N THR A 143 22.84 1.74 -3.09
CA THR A 143 23.43 1.42 -4.39
C THR A 143 24.94 1.63 -4.45
N ALA A 144 25.58 2.09 -3.38
CA ALA A 144 27.04 2.35 -3.36
C ALA A 144 27.90 1.11 -3.68
N GLY A 145 27.38 -0.10 -3.42
CA GLY A 145 28.03 -1.37 -3.72
C GLY A 145 27.86 -1.90 -5.15
N LEU A 146 27.12 -1.22 -6.03
CA LEU A 146 26.79 -1.72 -7.39
C LEU A 146 27.89 -1.47 -8.45
N ARG A 147 29.06 -0.97 -8.04
CA ARG A 147 30.19 -0.74 -8.95
C ARG A 147 30.87 -2.06 -9.31
N GLU A 148 31.67 -2.05 -10.39
CA GLU A 148 32.29 -3.22 -11.00
C GLU A 148 32.85 -4.24 -9.97
N PRO A 149 32.33 -5.48 -9.99
CA PRO A 149 32.71 -6.50 -9.02
C PRO A 149 34.15 -6.94 -9.21
N LYS A 150 34.93 -6.98 -8.12
CA LYS A 150 36.29 -7.48 -8.12
C LYS A 150 36.37 -9.00 -7.91
N ASP A 151 35.31 -9.63 -7.34
CA ASP A 151 35.28 -11.05 -6.99
C ASP A 151 33.94 -11.74 -7.26
N LYS A 152 33.94 -13.12 -7.31
CA LYS A 152 32.71 -13.92 -7.49
C LYS A 152 31.68 -13.76 -6.36
N VAL A 153 32.13 -13.51 -5.14
CA VAL A 153 31.24 -13.28 -3.97
C VAL A 153 30.54 -11.93 -4.09
N GLU A 154 31.23 -10.91 -4.60
CA GLU A 154 30.71 -9.58 -4.87
C GLU A 154 29.64 -9.61 -5.97
N LYS A 155 29.79 -10.50 -6.99
CA LYS A 155 28.77 -10.70 -8.03
C LYS A 155 27.42 -11.21 -7.48
N ILE A 156 27.44 -12.10 -6.50
CA ILE A 156 26.21 -12.61 -5.85
C ILE A 156 25.56 -11.50 -5.02
N GLY A 157 26.34 -10.69 -4.31
CA GLY A 157 25.84 -9.53 -3.57
C GLY A 157 25.18 -8.51 -4.49
N ILE A 158 25.79 -8.21 -5.63
CA ILE A 158 25.25 -7.30 -6.65
C ILE A 158 23.93 -7.82 -7.24
N SER A 159 23.84 -9.13 -7.55
CA SER A 159 22.57 -9.72 -8.04
C SER A 159 21.44 -9.52 -7.05
N LYS A 160 21.67 -9.79 -5.76
CA LYS A 160 20.68 -9.57 -4.70
C LYS A 160 20.27 -8.09 -4.56
N THR A 161 21.22 -7.16 -4.71
CA THR A 161 20.91 -5.73 -4.68
C THR A 161 20.02 -5.34 -5.85
N TRP A 162 20.22 -5.90 -7.03
CA TRP A 162 19.38 -5.67 -8.18
C TRP A 162 17.96 -6.24 -7.99
N ASP A 163 17.83 -7.40 -7.36
CA ASP A 163 16.53 -7.99 -7.01
C ASP A 163 15.75 -7.08 -6.04
N GLU A 164 16.45 -6.43 -5.10
CA GLU A 164 15.83 -5.47 -4.19
C GLU A 164 15.45 -4.15 -4.87
N ILE A 165 16.27 -3.64 -5.78
CA ILE A 165 15.93 -2.45 -6.57
C ILE A 165 14.67 -2.70 -7.41
N SER A 166 14.50 -3.91 -7.94
CA SER A 166 13.30 -4.27 -8.69
C SER A 166 12.01 -4.31 -7.86
N LYS A 167 12.12 -4.31 -6.53
CA LYS A 167 10.99 -4.26 -5.58
C LYS A 167 10.81 -2.88 -4.93
N ALA A 168 11.57 -1.87 -5.37
CA ALA A 168 11.53 -0.55 -4.77
C ALA A 168 10.13 0.05 -4.76
N ASN A 169 9.72 0.57 -3.60
CA ASN A 169 8.50 1.35 -3.44
C ASN A 169 8.78 2.86 -3.51
N LEU A 170 10.04 3.27 -3.30
CA LEU A 170 10.48 4.65 -3.30
C LEU A 170 11.96 4.73 -3.67
N VAL A 171 12.34 5.78 -4.40
CA VAL A 171 13.73 6.07 -4.74
C VAL A 171 14.14 7.44 -4.21
N LEU A 172 15.28 7.51 -3.54
CA LEU A 172 15.93 8.74 -3.11
C LEU A 172 17.15 9.00 -4.00
N TRP A 173 17.08 10.00 -4.87
CA TRP A 173 18.21 10.48 -5.65
C TRP A 173 18.98 11.52 -4.84
N VAL A 174 20.14 11.16 -4.31
CA VAL A 174 20.92 12.03 -3.43
C VAL A 174 21.95 12.81 -4.23
N SER A 175 21.91 14.13 -4.12
CA SER A 175 22.84 15.08 -4.71
C SER A 175 23.46 15.98 -3.63
N ALA A 176 24.52 16.70 -3.96
CA ALA A 176 25.12 17.67 -3.05
C ALA A 176 24.78 19.10 -3.46
N ALA A 177 24.36 19.95 -2.52
CA ALA A 177 23.97 21.33 -2.77
C ALA A 177 25.10 22.18 -3.38
N ASN A 178 26.35 21.88 -3.02
CA ASN A 178 27.54 22.55 -3.53
C ASN A 178 28.05 22.00 -4.90
N CYS A 179 27.39 20.97 -5.46
CA CYS A 179 27.72 20.34 -6.74
C CYS A 179 26.43 20.07 -7.53
N PRO A 180 25.83 21.09 -8.17
CA PRO A 180 24.55 20.94 -8.89
C PRO A 180 24.59 19.91 -10.02
N GLU A 181 25.75 19.65 -10.60
CA GLU A 181 25.99 18.62 -11.61
C GLU A 181 25.70 17.19 -11.11
N THR A 182 25.64 16.97 -9.80
CA THR A 182 25.28 15.67 -9.19
C THR A 182 23.76 15.42 -9.14
N ARG A 183 22.94 16.38 -9.59
CA ARG A 183 21.45 16.26 -9.65
C ARG A 183 21.00 15.48 -10.87
N ILE A 184 21.56 14.28 -11.06
CA ILE A 184 21.24 13.42 -12.20
C ILE A 184 20.88 12.04 -11.67
N ALA A 185 19.78 11.49 -12.20
CA ALA A 185 19.44 10.09 -11.93
C ALA A 185 20.45 9.16 -12.62
N ASP A 186 20.86 8.11 -11.95
CA ASP A 186 21.73 7.08 -12.54
C ASP A 186 20.90 6.24 -13.56
N PRO A 187 21.22 6.29 -14.87
CA PRO A 187 20.42 5.61 -15.89
C PRO A 187 20.40 4.09 -15.71
N VAL A 188 21.44 3.50 -15.13
CA VAL A 188 21.54 2.05 -14.91
C VAL A 188 20.60 1.61 -13.79
N VAL A 189 20.48 2.41 -12.74
CA VAL A 189 19.54 2.19 -11.65
C VAL A 189 18.12 2.45 -12.15
N GLU A 190 17.89 3.59 -12.82
CA GLU A 190 16.59 4.00 -13.34
C GLU A 190 15.97 2.94 -14.27
N ALA A 191 16.76 2.34 -15.15
CA ALA A 191 16.31 1.31 -16.08
C ALA A 191 15.82 0.01 -15.38
N ARG A 192 16.16 -0.20 -14.11
CA ARG A 192 15.79 -1.39 -13.34
C ARG A 192 14.71 -1.15 -12.29
N LEU A 193 14.32 0.11 -12.11
CA LEU A 193 13.22 0.45 -11.21
C LEU A 193 11.87 -0.03 -11.75
N PRO A 194 10.92 -0.37 -10.87
CA PRO A 194 9.53 -0.60 -11.26
C PRO A 194 8.95 0.65 -11.95
N LYS A 195 8.08 0.42 -12.94
CA LYS A 195 7.41 1.54 -13.63
C LYS A 195 6.52 2.31 -12.67
N GLY A 196 6.65 3.64 -12.68
CA GLY A 196 5.82 4.53 -11.85
C GLY A 196 6.21 4.59 -10.38
N VAL A 197 7.38 4.05 -9.99
CA VAL A 197 7.87 4.18 -8.62
C VAL A 197 8.07 5.66 -8.27
N PRO A 198 7.56 6.13 -7.11
CA PRO A 198 7.79 7.50 -6.64
C PRO A 198 9.27 7.80 -6.47
N GLN A 199 9.65 9.05 -6.77
CA GLN A 199 11.04 9.51 -6.67
C GLN A 199 11.12 10.80 -5.87
N ILE A 200 12.15 10.92 -5.04
CA ILE A 200 12.46 12.14 -4.29
C ILE A 200 13.90 12.53 -4.59
N MET A 201 14.12 13.79 -4.98
CA MET A 201 15.44 14.37 -5.13
C MET A 201 15.89 14.94 -3.78
N VAL A 202 16.92 14.38 -3.17
CA VAL A 202 17.50 14.85 -1.92
C VAL A 202 18.70 15.73 -2.19
N ILE A 203 18.60 17.02 -1.87
CA ILE A 203 19.69 18.00 -2.00
C ILE A 203 20.38 18.10 -0.64
N ASN A 204 21.43 17.28 -0.47
CA ASN A 204 22.18 17.17 0.78
C ASN A 204 23.28 18.24 0.88
N LYS A 205 23.86 18.41 2.08
CA LYS A 205 24.98 19.33 2.39
C LYS A 205 24.63 20.81 2.26
N ILE A 206 23.37 21.19 2.53
CA ILE A 206 22.95 22.60 2.51
C ILE A 206 23.71 23.46 3.51
N ASP A 207 24.29 22.87 4.56
CA ASP A 207 25.18 23.51 5.52
C ASP A 207 26.40 24.18 4.87
N LEU A 208 26.90 23.62 3.76
CA LEU A 208 28.03 24.20 3.01
C LEU A 208 27.65 25.42 2.16
N CYS A 209 26.36 25.59 1.87
CA CYS A 209 25.85 26.66 1.01
C CYS A 209 25.01 27.70 1.79
N GLY A 210 24.86 27.54 3.10
CA GLY A 210 24.03 28.43 3.92
C GLY A 210 22.54 28.39 3.57
N GLN A 211 22.05 27.36 2.90
CA GLN A 211 20.64 27.20 2.54
C GLN A 211 19.83 26.72 3.74
N LYS A 212 18.55 27.13 3.78
CA LYS A 212 17.60 26.61 4.78
C LYS A 212 16.97 25.31 4.29
N PRO A 213 16.65 24.36 5.20
CA PRO A 213 15.86 23.19 4.85
C PRO A 213 14.52 23.57 4.25
N ALA A 214 14.14 22.92 3.15
CA ALA A 214 12.88 23.16 2.48
C ALA A 214 12.47 21.97 1.60
N THR A 215 11.17 21.90 1.30
CA THR A 215 10.60 20.98 0.32
C THR A 215 10.08 21.79 -0.86
N TYR A 216 10.38 21.36 -2.07
CA TYR A 216 9.95 22.00 -3.30
C TYR A 216 9.20 20.99 -4.17
N ALA A 217 8.16 21.45 -4.85
CA ALA A 217 7.53 20.70 -5.93
C ALA A 217 8.41 20.83 -7.18
N GLY A 218 9.13 19.77 -7.54
CA GLY A 218 9.89 19.72 -8.79
C GLY A 218 9.03 19.25 -9.96
N GLU A 219 9.53 19.39 -11.19
CA GLU A 219 8.81 18.98 -12.42
C GLU A 219 8.54 17.47 -12.49
N LYS A 220 9.47 16.65 -12.00
CA LYS A 220 9.41 15.17 -12.06
C LYS A 220 9.32 14.49 -10.70
N ALA A 221 9.81 15.15 -9.67
CA ALA A 221 9.91 14.58 -8.33
C ALA A 221 9.89 15.69 -7.28
N THR A 222 9.43 15.36 -6.07
CA THR A 222 9.58 16.25 -4.91
C THR A 222 11.06 16.43 -4.60
N GLU A 223 11.50 17.67 -4.37
CA GLU A 223 12.87 17.99 -3.96
C GLU A 223 12.90 18.33 -2.46
N VAL A 224 13.85 17.75 -1.73
CA VAL A 224 14.04 18.03 -0.30
C VAL A 224 15.47 18.47 -0.05
N ALA A 225 15.64 19.71 0.39
CA ALA A 225 16.92 20.30 0.76
C ALA A 225 17.21 20.04 2.27
N LEU A 226 18.33 19.41 2.57
CA LEU A 226 18.69 18.99 3.93
C LEU A 226 20.21 18.93 4.17
N SER A 227 20.61 18.80 5.41
CA SER A 227 21.96 18.44 5.81
C SER A 227 21.95 17.18 6.68
N ALA A 228 22.40 16.08 6.13
CA ALA A 228 22.59 14.83 6.88
C ALA A 228 23.63 14.94 8.00
N LYS A 229 24.55 15.94 7.93
CA LYS A 229 25.55 16.19 8.95
C LYS A 229 24.97 16.87 10.19
N THR A 230 24.06 17.81 10.00
CA THR A 230 23.48 18.61 11.11
C THR A 230 22.10 18.12 11.53
N GLY A 231 21.48 17.20 10.78
CA GLY A 231 20.09 16.77 10.98
C GLY A 231 19.05 17.73 10.43
N ALA A 232 19.46 18.91 9.94
CA ALA A 232 18.54 19.93 9.45
C ALA A 232 17.77 19.46 8.21
N GLY A 233 16.44 19.42 8.27
CA GLY A 233 15.55 19.01 7.19
C GLY A 233 15.27 17.50 7.11
N ILE A 234 15.76 16.68 8.03
CA ILE A 234 15.50 15.23 8.04
C ILE A 234 14.01 14.93 8.22
N GLU A 235 13.30 15.67 9.07
CA GLU A 235 11.85 15.50 9.25
C GLU A 235 11.06 15.84 7.97
N LEU A 236 11.52 16.82 7.18
CA LEU A 236 10.92 17.10 5.89
C LEU A 236 11.05 15.90 4.93
N LEU A 237 12.21 15.24 4.95
CA LEU A 237 12.43 14.03 4.16
C LEU A 237 11.57 12.87 4.65
N ARG A 238 11.48 12.63 5.97
CA ARG A 238 10.63 11.58 6.54
C ARG A 238 9.17 11.75 6.10
N ASN A 239 8.63 12.95 6.22
CA ASN A 239 7.27 13.26 5.79
C ASN A 239 7.08 13.09 4.28
N ALA A 240 8.02 13.60 3.46
CA ALA A 240 7.96 13.45 2.01
C ALA A 240 8.02 11.98 1.56
N MET A 241 8.82 11.14 2.23
CA MET A 241 8.89 9.70 1.96
C MET A 241 7.56 9.00 2.22
N LEU A 242 6.92 9.27 3.35
CA LEU A 242 5.63 8.69 3.71
C LEU A 242 4.51 9.17 2.78
N GLU A 243 4.47 10.45 2.46
CA GLU A 243 3.53 11.03 1.52
C GLU A 243 3.67 10.42 0.12
N ALA A 244 4.90 10.25 -0.38
CA ALA A 244 5.18 9.68 -1.70
C ALA A 244 4.67 8.24 -1.85
N VAL A 245 4.65 7.44 -0.77
CA VAL A 245 4.10 6.07 -0.78
C VAL A 245 2.62 6.00 -0.38
N GLY A 246 1.97 7.16 -0.20
CA GLY A 246 0.55 7.24 0.15
C GLY A 246 0.23 6.90 1.61
N TRP A 247 1.20 7.03 2.52
CA TRP A 247 0.95 6.88 3.94
C TRP A 247 0.23 8.11 4.50
N GLY A 248 -1.02 7.92 4.93
CA GLY A 248 -1.86 8.99 5.50
C GLY A 248 -1.78 9.15 7.01
N GLY A 249 -0.85 8.45 7.66
CA GLY A 249 -0.77 8.38 9.12
C GLY A 249 -1.65 7.28 9.71
N SER A 250 -1.38 6.89 10.95
CA SER A 250 -2.24 6.00 11.74
C SER A 250 -3.49 6.77 12.18
N GLY A 251 -4.44 6.99 11.28
CA GLY A 251 -5.75 7.50 11.65
C GLY A 251 -6.41 6.56 12.68
N GLU A 252 -7.30 7.09 13.53
CA GLU A 252 -7.98 6.32 14.58
C GLU A 252 -8.83 5.16 14.03
N GLU A 253 -9.15 5.14 12.74
CA GLU A 253 -9.90 4.08 12.08
C GLU A 253 -8.98 2.94 11.63
N GLY A 254 -9.18 1.79 12.26
CA GLY A 254 -8.40 0.56 12.21
C GLY A 254 -7.77 0.19 10.87
N LEU A 255 -6.44 0.18 10.84
CA LEU A 255 -5.66 -0.40 9.74
C LEU A 255 -5.74 -1.92 9.79
N PHE A 256 -5.75 -2.58 8.62
CA PHE A 256 -5.83 -4.03 8.50
C PHE A 256 -4.58 -4.59 7.84
N MET A 257 -3.98 -5.61 8.43
CA MET A 257 -2.92 -6.36 7.76
C MET A 257 -3.51 -7.20 6.62
N ALA A 258 -3.62 -6.59 5.46
CA ALA A 258 -4.03 -7.28 4.24
C ALA A 258 -2.82 -7.90 3.55
N ARG A 259 -3.05 -9.07 2.93
CA ARG A 259 -2.08 -9.69 2.01
C ARG A 259 -2.36 -9.18 0.60
N GLU A 260 -1.36 -9.25 -0.27
CA GLU A 260 -1.48 -8.84 -1.68
C GLU A 260 -2.73 -9.43 -2.36
N ARG A 261 -3.00 -10.73 -2.14
CA ARG A 261 -4.23 -11.37 -2.65
C ARG A 261 -5.53 -10.71 -2.18
N HIS A 262 -5.55 -10.17 -0.95
CA HIS A 262 -6.72 -9.46 -0.41
C HIS A 262 -6.88 -8.09 -1.07
N LEU A 263 -5.78 -7.39 -1.31
CA LEU A 263 -5.79 -6.12 -2.05
C LEU A 263 -6.29 -6.30 -3.48
N GLN A 264 -5.83 -7.34 -4.17
CA GLN A 264 -6.29 -7.70 -5.52
C GLN A 264 -7.79 -8.01 -5.53
N ALA A 265 -8.27 -8.80 -4.58
CA ALA A 265 -9.70 -9.12 -4.46
C ALA A 265 -10.55 -7.88 -4.19
N LEU A 266 -10.12 -6.98 -3.30
CA LEU A 266 -10.79 -5.70 -3.02
C LEU A 266 -10.81 -4.78 -4.26
N GLN A 267 -9.71 -4.70 -5.01
CA GLN A 267 -9.63 -3.92 -6.25
C GLN A 267 -10.56 -4.48 -7.34
N THR A 268 -10.60 -5.81 -7.48
CA THR A 268 -11.52 -6.50 -8.40
C THR A 268 -12.96 -6.22 -8.01
N ALA A 269 -13.30 -6.33 -6.73
CA ALA A 269 -14.64 -6.00 -6.24
C ALA A 269 -15.00 -4.53 -6.49
N GLN A 270 -14.05 -3.61 -6.28
CA GLN A 270 -14.26 -2.18 -6.56
C GLN A 270 -14.55 -1.93 -8.04
N ALA A 271 -13.80 -2.54 -8.94
CA ALA A 271 -14.01 -2.40 -10.38
C ALA A 271 -15.42 -2.88 -10.79
N HIS A 272 -15.86 -4.03 -10.26
CA HIS A 272 -17.21 -4.54 -10.53
C HIS A 272 -18.31 -3.67 -9.93
N VAL A 273 -18.12 -3.13 -8.73
CA VAL A 273 -19.10 -2.19 -8.13
C VAL A 273 -19.19 -0.87 -8.91
N GLU A 274 -18.08 -0.40 -9.48
CA GLU A 274 -18.07 0.76 -10.38
C GLU A 274 -18.78 0.46 -11.71
N GLN A 275 -18.54 -0.71 -12.29
CA GLN A 275 -19.25 -1.19 -13.49
C GLN A 275 -20.75 -1.37 -13.21
N ALA A 276 -21.12 -1.95 -12.08
CA ALA A 276 -22.50 -2.06 -11.64
C ALA A 276 -23.19 -0.68 -11.61
N SER A 277 -22.52 0.34 -11.09
CA SER A 277 -23.05 1.72 -11.08
C SER A 277 -23.34 2.27 -12.48
N ALA A 278 -22.48 1.94 -13.45
CA ALA A 278 -22.67 2.34 -14.85
C ALA A 278 -23.76 1.53 -15.56
N SER A 279 -23.96 0.27 -15.18
CA SER A 279 -24.89 -0.68 -15.78
C SER A 279 -26.26 -0.70 -15.12
N MET A 280 -26.53 0.16 -14.15
CA MET A 280 -27.79 0.19 -13.39
C MET A 280 -29.07 0.26 -14.24
N PRO A 281 -29.12 0.96 -15.40
CA PRO A 281 -30.28 0.94 -16.29
C PRO A 281 -30.52 -0.42 -16.98
N GLN A 282 -29.52 -1.31 -16.96
CA GLN A 282 -29.55 -2.64 -17.59
C GLN A 282 -29.47 -3.68 -16.46
N LEU A 283 -30.64 -4.01 -15.89
CA LEU A 283 -30.73 -4.78 -14.65
C LEU A 283 -30.00 -6.12 -14.69
N GLU A 284 -30.01 -6.82 -15.83
CA GLU A 284 -29.28 -8.09 -16.00
C GLU A 284 -27.76 -7.90 -15.84
N LEU A 285 -27.19 -6.86 -16.50
CA LEU A 285 -25.78 -6.53 -16.37
C LEU A 285 -25.44 -6.04 -14.98
N PHE A 286 -26.34 -5.25 -14.39
CA PHE A 286 -26.19 -4.80 -13.03
C PHE A 286 -26.13 -5.97 -12.04
N ALA A 287 -27.04 -6.95 -12.16
CA ALA A 287 -27.05 -8.16 -11.33
C ALA A 287 -25.76 -8.98 -11.49
N GLU A 288 -25.27 -9.13 -12.73
CA GLU A 288 -24.03 -9.86 -13.00
C GLU A 288 -22.79 -9.17 -12.40
N GLU A 289 -22.67 -7.84 -12.53
CA GLU A 289 -21.57 -7.09 -11.92
C GLU A 289 -21.59 -7.18 -10.38
N LEU A 290 -22.76 -7.12 -9.74
CA LEU A 290 -22.90 -7.34 -8.31
C LEU A 290 -22.49 -8.76 -7.90
N ARG A 291 -22.83 -9.77 -8.71
CA ARG A 291 -22.43 -11.17 -8.49
C ARG A 291 -20.91 -11.32 -8.53
N LEU A 292 -20.25 -10.72 -9.52
CA LEU A 292 -18.79 -10.74 -9.66
C LEU A 292 -18.10 -10.03 -8.50
N ALA A 293 -18.61 -8.87 -8.08
CA ALA A 293 -18.12 -8.15 -6.91
C ALA A 293 -18.23 -8.99 -5.63
N GLN A 294 -19.37 -9.66 -5.43
CA GLN A 294 -19.58 -10.55 -4.30
C GLN A 294 -18.61 -11.73 -4.29
N GLY A 295 -18.39 -12.38 -5.45
CA GLY A 295 -17.43 -13.46 -5.59
C GLY A 295 -16.00 -13.03 -5.26
N ALA A 296 -15.60 -11.83 -5.69
CA ALA A 296 -14.30 -11.27 -5.36
C ALA A 296 -14.12 -11.07 -3.85
N LEU A 297 -15.11 -10.49 -3.15
CA LEU A 297 -15.06 -10.30 -1.70
C LEU A 297 -15.11 -11.63 -0.93
N ALA A 298 -15.94 -12.58 -1.35
CA ALA A 298 -16.07 -13.89 -0.73
C ALA A 298 -14.76 -14.68 -0.79
N SER A 299 -13.94 -14.49 -1.84
CA SER A 299 -12.62 -15.12 -1.94
C SER A 299 -11.63 -14.72 -0.83
N ILE A 300 -11.88 -13.59 -0.14
CA ILE A 300 -11.05 -13.10 0.97
C ILE A 300 -11.28 -13.94 2.23
N THR A 301 -12.54 -14.22 2.56
CA THR A 301 -12.94 -14.94 3.78
C THR A 301 -13.06 -16.45 3.59
N GLY A 302 -13.15 -16.92 2.33
CA GLY A 302 -13.40 -18.32 2.02
C GLY A 302 -14.84 -18.77 2.32
N GLU A 303 -15.72 -17.81 2.57
CA GLU A 303 -17.13 -18.02 2.92
C GLU A 303 -18.03 -17.48 1.82
N PHE A 304 -19.03 -18.18 1.49
CA PHE A 304 -20.15 -17.92 0.58
C PHE A 304 -20.10 -18.71 -0.73
N THR A 305 -20.82 -19.80 -0.74
CA THR A 305 -21.12 -20.59 -1.94
C THR A 305 -22.47 -20.19 -2.54
N ALA A 306 -22.74 -20.63 -3.78
CA ALA A 306 -24.05 -20.44 -4.41
C ALA A 306 -25.20 -21.07 -3.57
N ASP A 307 -24.90 -22.16 -2.83
CA ASP A 307 -25.86 -22.85 -1.95
C ASP A 307 -26.19 -22.00 -0.72
N ASP A 308 -25.25 -21.21 -0.20
CA ASP A 308 -25.50 -20.29 0.92
C ASP A 308 -26.43 -19.16 0.50
N LEU A 309 -26.30 -18.66 -0.73
CA LEU A 309 -27.21 -17.67 -1.30
C LEU A 309 -28.63 -18.20 -1.44
N LEU A 310 -28.78 -19.41 -1.99
CA LEU A 310 -30.09 -20.07 -2.11
C LEU A 310 -30.72 -20.30 -0.74
N GLY A 311 -29.95 -20.72 0.25
CA GLY A 311 -30.42 -20.89 1.63
C GLY A 311 -30.94 -19.59 2.24
N GLU A 312 -30.28 -18.45 1.99
CA GLU A 312 -30.73 -17.16 2.51
C GLU A 312 -31.95 -16.61 1.76
N ILE A 313 -32.02 -16.80 0.44
CA ILE A 313 -33.22 -16.49 -0.38
C ILE A 313 -34.42 -17.29 0.13
N PHE A 314 -34.31 -18.62 0.26
CA PHE A 314 -35.41 -19.46 0.74
C PHE A 314 -35.83 -19.19 2.19
N SER A 315 -34.91 -18.71 3.05
CA SER A 315 -35.23 -18.37 4.43
C SER A 315 -36.05 -17.08 4.59
N ARG A 316 -35.89 -16.13 3.66
CA ARG A 316 -36.58 -14.83 3.68
C ARG A 316 -37.86 -14.80 2.84
N PHE A 317 -37.89 -15.53 1.75
CA PHE A 317 -39.12 -15.73 0.97
C PHE A 317 -39.81 -16.96 1.53
N CYS A 318 -40.81 -16.78 2.39
CA CYS A 318 -41.73 -17.85 2.79
C CYS A 318 -42.48 -18.36 1.55
N ILE A 319 -41.85 -19.17 0.70
CA ILE A 319 -42.52 -19.89 -0.38
C ILE A 319 -43.10 -21.17 0.27
N GLY A 320 -44.35 -21.10 0.62
CA GLY A 320 -45.10 -22.30 1.00
C GLY A 320 -45.91 -22.19 2.29
N LYS A 321 -47.02 -21.47 2.27
CA LYS A 321 -48.26 -21.88 2.92
C LYS A 321 -49.43 -21.62 2.00
#